data_3b211babebd36a38eb1bb9c4fffaa7fa
#
_entry.id   3b211babebd36a38eb1bb9c4fffaa7fa
#
_cell.length_a   1.000
_cell.length_b   1.000
_cell.length_c   1.000
_cell.angle_alpha   90.00
_cell.angle_beta   90.00
_cell.angle_gamma   90.00
#
_symmetry.space_group_name_H-M   'P 1'
#
loop_
_entity.id
_entity.type
_entity.pdbx_description
1 polymer ?
#
loop_
_entity_poly.entity_id
_entity_poly.type
_entity_poly.pdbx_seq_one_letter_code
_entity_poly.pdbx_strand_id
1 'polypeptide(L)'
;WLKRTLKASKGTFKIIASPVPWSAGVKPGSRDTWDGFAQEREEIFRFIETERVNGVILVSADRHRTDLRVTKRAGGYDLYELESSKLTNRHTHKVVQTPGLIWGYNKTCSFAVMEFDTTAKDPQVRFEAVTIDGERVHEHLLRLSQLTHREATRP
;
A
#
# COMPACT_ATOMS: atom_id res chain seq x y z
N TRP A 1 -5.09 -1.18 -19.89
CA TRP A 1 -3.86 -0.41 -19.74
C TRP A 1 -3.04 -0.88 -18.54
N LEU A 2 -3.54 -0.79 -17.29
CA LEU A 2 -2.81 -1.08 -16.05
C LEU A 2 -2.05 -2.41 -16.09
N LYS A 3 -2.75 -3.52 -16.36
CA LYS A 3 -2.16 -4.87 -16.41
C LYS A 3 -1.00 -4.97 -17.40
N ARG A 4 -1.18 -4.41 -18.60
CA ARG A 4 -0.12 -4.39 -19.63
C ARG A 4 1.10 -3.61 -19.15
N THR A 5 0.89 -2.45 -18.52
CA THR A 5 1.98 -1.60 -18.00
C THR A 5 2.72 -2.28 -16.86
N LEU A 6 2.01 -2.89 -15.91
CA LEU A 6 2.61 -3.64 -14.81
C LEU A 6 3.49 -4.79 -15.33
N LYS A 7 2.97 -5.58 -16.28
CA LYS A 7 3.71 -6.71 -16.88
C LYS A 7 4.96 -6.24 -17.63
N ALA A 8 4.90 -5.12 -18.32
CA ALA A 8 6.00 -4.58 -19.10
C ALA A 8 7.04 -3.83 -18.25
N SER A 9 6.69 -3.43 -17.03
CA SER A 9 7.55 -2.60 -16.18
C SER A 9 8.83 -3.34 -15.77
N LYS A 10 9.97 -2.67 -15.94
CA LYS A 10 11.31 -3.13 -15.51
C LYS A 10 11.76 -2.48 -14.18
N GLY A 11 10.94 -1.59 -13.60
CA GLY A 11 11.27 -0.95 -12.33
C GLY A 11 11.38 -1.97 -11.20
N THR A 12 12.31 -1.76 -10.28
CA THR A 12 12.49 -2.57 -9.08
C THR A 12 11.22 -2.56 -8.22
N PHE A 13 10.69 -1.36 -7.99
CA PHE A 13 9.39 -1.17 -7.35
C PHE A 13 8.37 -0.63 -8.35
N LYS A 14 7.11 -0.99 -8.16
CA LYS A 14 5.97 -0.54 -8.96
C LYS A 14 4.92 0.04 -8.03
N ILE A 15 4.65 1.33 -8.17
CA ILE A 15 3.68 2.02 -7.34
C ILE A 15 2.34 2.07 -8.06
N ILE A 16 1.30 1.53 -7.44
CA ILE A 16 -0.07 1.65 -7.94
C ILE A 16 -0.80 2.63 -7.03
N ALA A 17 -1.01 3.84 -7.53
CA ALA A 17 -1.71 4.90 -6.80
C ALA A 17 -3.21 4.89 -7.13
N SER A 18 -4.01 5.04 -6.08
CA SER A 18 -5.46 5.20 -6.15
C SER A 18 -5.87 6.41 -5.31
N PRO A 19 -6.88 7.20 -5.73
CA PRO A 19 -7.40 8.28 -4.90
C PRO A 19 -8.12 7.77 -3.64
N VAL A 20 -8.52 6.49 -3.62
CA VAL A 20 -9.28 5.87 -2.52
C VAL A 20 -8.62 4.58 -2.06
N PRO A 21 -8.87 4.13 -0.80
CA PRO A 21 -8.24 2.95 -0.24
C PRO A 21 -8.48 1.64 -0.99
N TRP A 22 -7.42 0.84 -1.09
CA TRP A 22 -7.42 -0.51 -1.63
C TRP A 22 -7.92 -1.55 -0.62
N SER A 23 -7.51 -1.40 0.65
CA SER A 23 -7.82 -2.36 1.72
C SER A 23 -9.30 -2.42 2.04
N ALA A 24 -9.82 -3.63 2.25
CA ALA A 24 -11.21 -3.85 2.59
C ALA A 24 -11.58 -3.34 3.99
N GLY A 25 -12.82 -2.88 4.14
CA GLY A 25 -13.42 -2.51 5.42
C GLY A 25 -12.93 -1.19 6.02
N VAL A 26 -12.10 -0.42 5.31
CA VAL A 26 -11.53 0.83 5.83
C VAL A 26 -12.51 2.00 5.87
N LYS A 27 -13.63 1.89 5.15
CA LYS A 27 -14.75 2.85 5.12
C LYS A 27 -16.07 2.10 5.23
N PRO A 28 -16.42 1.59 6.41
CA PRO A 28 -17.62 0.78 6.58
C PRO A 28 -18.89 1.47 6.06
N GLY A 29 -19.71 0.73 5.31
CA GLY A 29 -20.96 1.24 4.74
C GLY A 29 -20.81 2.11 3.49
N SER A 30 -19.61 2.37 3.02
CA SER A 30 -19.37 3.18 1.82
C SER A 30 -18.95 2.31 0.63
N ARG A 31 -19.36 2.75 -0.56
CA ARG A 31 -19.03 2.11 -1.84
C ARG A 31 -18.07 2.94 -2.69
N ASP A 32 -17.58 4.06 -2.19
CA ASP A 32 -16.66 4.95 -2.88
C ASP A 32 -15.18 4.64 -2.61
N THR A 33 -14.90 3.41 -2.18
CA THR A 33 -13.57 2.80 -2.09
C THR A 33 -13.52 1.56 -2.97
N TRP A 34 -12.39 0.85 -2.98
CA TRP A 34 -12.30 -0.43 -3.69
C TRP A 34 -13.21 -1.54 -3.14
N ASP A 35 -13.87 -1.33 -2.01
CA ASP A 35 -14.95 -2.23 -1.56
C ASP A 35 -16.18 -2.17 -2.45
N GLY A 36 -16.46 -1.00 -3.06
CA GLY A 36 -17.50 -0.86 -4.07
C GLY A 36 -17.17 -1.56 -5.39
N PHE A 37 -15.91 -1.87 -5.64
CA PHE A 37 -15.36 -2.49 -6.85
C PHE A 37 -14.50 -3.72 -6.52
N ALA A 38 -14.95 -4.51 -5.54
CA ALA A 38 -14.17 -5.62 -4.97
C ALA A 38 -13.76 -6.67 -6.02
N GLN A 39 -14.59 -6.92 -7.03
CA GLN A 39 -14.26 -7.86 -8.11
C GLN A 39 -13.09 -7.35 -8.97
N GLU A 40 -13.13 -6.08 -9.35
CA GLU A 40 -12.06 -5.46 -10.14
C GLU A 40 -10.75 -5.35 -9.34
N ARG A 41 -10.85 -4.98 -8.06
CA ARG A 41 -9.68 -5.00 -7.14
C ARG A 41 -9.05 -6.39 -7.11
N GLU A 42 -9.86 -7.43 -6.91
CA GLU A 42 -9.37 -8.80 -6.84
C GLU A 42 -8.81 -9.29 -8.19
N GLU A 43 -9.36 -8.83 -9.31
CA GLU A 43 -8.83 -9.09 -10.64
C GLU A 43 -7.43 -8.51 -10.83
N ILE A 44 -7.17 -7.30 -10.29
CA ILE A 44 -5.85 -6.67 -10.29
C ILE A 44 -4.88 -7.47 -9.41
N PHE A 45 -5.29 -7.84 -8.20
CA PHE A 45 -4.45 -8.58 -7.27
C PHE A 45 -4.09 -9.97 -7.80
N ARG A 46 -5.06 -10.70 -8.36
CA ARG A 46 -4.79 -11.99 -9.03
C ARG A 46 -3.86 -11.85 -10.23
N PHE A 47 -3.98 -10.77 -10.99
CA PHE A 47 -3.06 -10.51 -12.09
C PHE A 47 -1.62 -10.35 -11.59
N ILE A 48 -1.39 -9.62 -10.48
CA ILE A 48 -0.07 -9.49 -9.86
C ILE A 48 0.48 -10.88 -9.47
N GLU A 49 -0.37 -11.75 -8.91
CA GLU A 49 -0.01 -13.11 -8.53
C GLU A 49 0.31 -14.00 -9.73
N THR A 50 -0.60 -14.09 -10.70
CA THR A 50 -0.49 -15.02 -11.85
C THR A 50 0.63 -14.64 -12.80
N GLU A 51 0.85 -13.35 -13.02
CA GLU A 51 1.95 -12.83 -13.86
C GLU A 51 3.26 -12.68 -13.08
N ARG A 52 3.26 -13.04 -11.79
CA ARG A 52 4.42 -12.96 -10.87
C ARG A 52 5.08 -11.59 -10.89
N VAL A 53 4.28 -10.52 -10.84
CA VAL A 53 4.76 -9.14 -10.83
C VAL A 53 5.33 -8.82 -9.46
N ASN A 54 6.64 -8.69 -9.33
CA ASN A 54 7.32 -8.38 -8.07
C ASN A 54 7.39 -6.88 -7.79
N GLY A 55 7.57 -6.50 -6.52
CA GLY A 55 7.86 -5.13 -6.09
C GLY A 55 6.67 -4.18 -6.15
N VAL A 56 5.43 -4.67 -6.07
CA VAL A 56 4.23 -3.82 -6.08
C VAL A 56 3.95 -3.27 -4.70
N ILE A 57 3.74 -1.95 -4.63
CA ILE A 57 3.29 -1.21 -3.45
C ILE A 57 2.05 -0.43 -3.85
N LEU A 58 1.02 -0.50 -3.02
CA LEU A 58 -0.22 0.24 -3.19
C LEU A 58 -0.14 1.56 -2.43
N VAL A 59 -0.60 2.64 -3.04
CA VAL A 59 -0.67 3.96 -2.41
C VAL A 59 -2.09 4.49 -2.54
N SER A 60 -2.60 5.10 -1.48
CA SER A 60 -3.95 5.67 -1.47
C SER A 60 -4.08 6.92 -0.59
N ALA A 61 -5.27 7.53 -0.62
CA ALA A 61 -5.63 8.72 0.14
C ALA A 61 -7.11 8.67 0.61
N ASP A 62 -7.80 9.82 0.67
CA ASP A 62 -9.23 10.01 0.99
C ASP A 62 -9.59 9.96 2.50
N ARG A 63 -8.94 9.12 3.30
CA ARG A 63 -9.45 8.83 4.65
C ARG A 63 -9.06 9.85 5.73
N HIS A 64 -8.47 10.98 5.35
CA HIS A 64 -8.07 12.05 6.26
C HIS A 64 -7.30 11.55 7.50
N ARG A 65 -6.46 10.56 7.30
CA ARG A 65 -5.54 9.94 8.25
C ARG A 65 -4.40 9.28 7.47
N THR A 66 -3.38 8.80 8.15
CA THR A 66 -2.30 8.01 7.54
C THR A 66 -2.35 6.61 8.09
N ASP A 67 -2.46 5.61 7.22
CA ASP A 67 -2.52 4.19 7.57
C ASP A 67 -1.43 3.41 6.81
N LEU A 68 -0.85 2.44 7.49
CA LEU A 68 -0.08 1.35 6.88
C LEU A 68 -0.88 0.05 7.03
N ARG A 69 -1.17 -0.59 5.92
CA ARG A 69 -1.99 -1.80 5.87
C ARG A 69 -1.35 -2.88 5.03
N VAL A 70 -1.77 -4.12 5.26
CA VAL A 70 -1.35 -5.27 4.46
C VAL A 70 -2.56 -6.12 4.08
N THR A 71 -2.66 -6.47 2.81
CA THR A 71 -3.61 -7.46 2.31
C THR A 71 -2.86 -8.78 2.10
N LYS A 72 -3.20 -9.78 2.92
CA LYS A 72 -2.61 -11.12 2.85
C LYS A 72 -2.98 -11.80 1.53
N ARG A 73 -2.01 -12.46 0.89
CA ARG A 73 -2.18 -13.14 -0.39
C ARG A 73 -1.63 -14.55 -0.33
N ALA A 74 -2.49 -15.54 -0.64
CA ALA A 74 -2.08 -16.95 -0.64
C ALA A 74 -1.29 -17.34 -1.91
N GLY A 75 -1.56 -16.67 -3.03
CA GLY A 75 -0.94 -16.97 -4.34
C GLY A 75 0.35 -16.20 -4.64
N GLY A 76 0.81 -15.38 -3.70
CA GLY A 76 1.97 -14.51 -3.93
C GLY A 76 2.61 -14.00 -2.66
N TYR A 77 3.06 -12.78 -2.70
CA TYR A 77 3.49 -12.03 -1.52
C TYR A 77 2.38 -11.08 -1.05
N ASP A 78 2.44 -10.64 0.19
CA ASP A 78 1.45 -9.73 0.78
C ASP A 78 1.52 -8.34 0.13
N LEU A 79 0.37 -7.74 -0.18
CA LEU A 79 0.29 -6.42 -0.76
C LEU A 79 0.19 -5.36 0.35
N TYR A 80 1.19 -4.48 0.43
CA TYR A 80 1.22 -3.36 1.36
C TYR A 80 0.58 -2.13 0.75
N GLU A 81 -0.25 -1.46 1.54
CA GLU A 81 -0.89 -0.19 1.20
C GLU A 81 -0.42 0.91 2.14
N LEU A 82 0.07 1.99 1.56
CA LEU A 82 0.48 3.21 2.23
C LEU A 82 -0.57 4.28 1.94
N GLU A 83 -1.48 4.47 2.86
CA GLU A 83 -2.48 5.53 2.80
C GLU A 83 -1.91 6.78 3.45
N SER A 84 -1.93 7.91 2.73
CA SER A 84 -1.50 9.18 3.27
C SER A 84 -2.43 10.29 2.83
N SER A 85 -3.16 10.84 3.78
CA SER A 85 -4.04 11.97 3.52
C SER A 85 -4.17 12.87 4.74
N LYS A 86 -4.96 13.95 4.58
CA LYS A 86 -5.10 15.02 5.56
C LYS A 86 -3.86 15.92 5.63
N LEU A 87 -3.39 16.36 4.47
CA LEU A 87 -2.30 17.33 4.40
C LEU A 87 -2.74 18.70 4.96
N THR A 88 -3.98 19.11 4.66
CA THR A 88 -4.49 20.45 5.04
C THR A 88 -5.87 20.45 5.70
N ASN A 89 -6.63 19.37 5.55
CA ASN A 89 -8.00 19.30 6.04
C ASN A 89 -8.02 19.01 7.55
N ARG A 90 -8.82 19.77 8.31
CA ARG A 90 -8.98 19.57 9.76
C ARG A 90 -9.88 18.39 10.11
N HIS A 91 -10.76 17.98 9.19
CA HIS A 91 -11.62 16.83 9.41
C HIS A 91 -10.80 15.54 9.42
N THR A 92 -11.01 14.70 10.43
CA THR A 92 -10.32 13.41 10.58
C THR A 92 -11.31 12.28 10.69
N HIS A 93 -10.92 11.11 10.19
CA HIS A 93 -11.64 9.87 10.44
C HIS A 93 -10.88 9.00 11.43
N LYS A 94 -11.61 8.24 12.24
CA LYS A 94 -11.01 7.26 13.15
C LYS A 94 -10.23 6.21 12.35
N VAL A 95 -9.11 5.76 12.91
CA VAL A 95 -8.41 4.58 12.41
C VAL A 95 -9.32 3.37 12.58
N VAL A 96 -9.63 2.69 11.48
CA VAL A 96 -10.51 1.51 11.49
C VAL A 96 -9.66 0.27 11.69
N GLN A 97 -9.98 -0.49 12.74
CA GLN A 97 -9.33 -1.77 13.02
C GLN A 97 -9.83 -2.81 12.02
N THR A 98 -8.96 -3.25 11.14
CA THR A 98 -9.19 -4.37 10.22
C THR A 98 -8.04 -5.37 10.35
N PRO A 99 -8.21 -6.63 9.94
CA PRO A 99 -7.14 -7.64 10.07
C PRO A 99 -5.79 -7.27 9.45
N GLY A 100 -5.79 -6.37 8.50
CA GLY A 100 -4.56 -5.92 7.81
C GLY A 100 -3.95 -4.63 8.35
N LEU A 101 -4.50 -3.99 9.38
CA LEU A 101 -3.93 -2.76 9.93
C LEU A 101 -2.61 -3.06 10.63
N ILE A 102 -1.54 -2.44 10.19
CA ILE A 102 -0.21 -2.46 10.82
C ILE A 102 -0.07 -1.26 11.75
N TRP A 103 -0.39 -0.07 11.24
CA TRP A 103 -0.31 1.19 11.98
C TRP A 103 -1.28 2.22 11.41
N GLY A 104 -1.71 3.18 12.23
CA GLY A 104 -2.57 4.28 11.78
C GLY A 104 -2.47 5.51 12.67
N TYR A 105 -2.61 6.70 12.04
CA TYR A 105 -2.47 8.00 12.68
C TYR A 105 -3.50 9.00 12.17
N ASN A 106 -4.18 9.68 13.09
CA ASN A 106 -5.21 10.67 12.76
C ASN A 106 -5.23 11.89 13.68
N LYS A 107 -4.18 12.14 14.48
CA LYS A 107 -4.18 13.22 15.47
C LYS A 107 -4.07 14.59 14.81
N THR A 108 -3.05 14.80 13.96
CA THR A 108 -2.83 16.08 13.26
C THR A 108 -2.76 15.88 11.76
N CYS A 109 -2.60 16.95 11.00
CA CYS A 109 -2.24 16.87 9.59
C CYS A 109 -0.90 16.16 9.45
N SER A 110 -0.78 15.31 8.46
CA SER A 110 0.42 14.52 8.21
C SER A 110 0.57 14.19 6.72
N PHE A 111 1.78 13.88 6.33
CA PHE A 111 2.11 13.37 5.00
C PHE A 111 3.07 12.21 5.13
N ALA A 112 3.21 11.45 4.07
CA ALA A 112 4.15 10.35 4.01
C ALA A 112 5.30 10.67 3.06
N VAL A 113 6.49 10.20 3.43
CA VAL A 113 7.68 10.19 2.59
C VAL A 113 8.02 8.75 2.27
N MET A 114 8.31 8.46 1.02
CA MET A 114 8.81 7.16 0.57
C MET A 114 10.21 7.34 0.00
N GLU A 115 11.19 6.76 0.66
CA GLU A 115 12.59 6.78 0.20
C GLU A 115 12.96 5.41 -0.34
N PHE A 116 13.43 5.35 -1.59
CA PHE A 116 13.79 4.11 -2.28
C PHE A 116 15.30 3.98 -2.39
N ASP A 117 15.85 2.90 -1.82
CA ASP A 117 17.23 2.48 -2.08
C ASP A 117 17.21 1.21 -2.94
N THR A 118 17.48 1.40 -4.23
CA THR A 118 17.55 0.31 -5.21
C THR A 118 18.96 -0.23 -5.38
N THR A 119 19.95 0.33 -4.67
CA THR A 119 21.37 -0.07 -4.73
C THR A 119 21.75 -1.04 -3.63
N ALA A 120 20.94 -1.15 -2.58
CA ALA A 120 21.14 -2.11 -1.50
C ALA A 120 21.14 -3.55 -2.03
N LYS A 121 21.83 -4.46 -1.36
CA LYS A 121 21.86 -5.91 -1.69
C LYS A 121 20.45 -6.50 -1.76
N ASP A 122 19.56 -6.09 -0.87
CA ASP A 122 18.13 -6.31 -0.93
C ASP A 122 17.46 -4.93 -1.04
N PRO A 123 17.07 -4.49 -2.25
CA PRO A 123 16.49 -3.19 -2.46
C PRO A 123 15.34 -2.92 -1.48
N GLN A 124 15.21 -1.69 -1.04
CA GLN A 124 14.26 -1.36 0.03
C GLN A 124 13.56 -0.03 -0.20
N VAL A 125 12.41 0.11 0.43
CA VAL A 125 11.68 1.37 0.55
C VAL A 125 11.39 1.63 2.01
N ARG A 126 11.73 2.84 2.45
CA ARG A 126 11.38 3.36 3.76
C ARG A 126 10.16 4.25 3.62
N PHE A 127 9.12 3.93 4.36
CA PHE A 127 7.94 4.76 4.52
C PHE A 127 8.04 5.49 5.86
N GLU A 128 7.91 6.80 5.83
CA GLU A 128 7.86 7.65 7.02
C GLU A 128 6.57 8.45 7.04
N ALA A 129 5.89 8.51 8.18
CA ALA A 129 4.79 9.40 8.41
C ALA A 129 5.26 10.61 9.23
N VAL A 130 5.09 11.80 8.66
CA VAL A 130 5.58 13.06 9.22
C VAL A 130 4.39 13.99 9.48
N THR A 131 4.32 14.61 10.65
CA THR A 131 3.29 15.58 10.99
C THR A 131 3.56 16.93 10.32
N ILE A 132 2.55 17.82 10.33
CA ILE A 132 2.70 19.20 9.84
C ILE A 132 3.80 19.96 10.58
N ASP A 133 4.09 19.59 11.82
CA ASP A 133 5.13 20.21 12.66
C ASP A 133 6.51 19.59 12.42
N GLY A 134 6.64 18.66 11.47
CA GLY A 134 7.88 17.99 11.11
C GLY A 134 8.26 16.82 12.03
N GLU A 135 7.39 16.39 12.92
CA GLU A 135 7.62 15.22 13.77
C GLU A 135 7.42 13.94 12.98
N ARG A 136 8.39 13.04 12.98
CA ARG A 136 8.26 11.68 12.45
C ARG A 136 7.54 10.81 13.48
N VAL A 137 6.31 10.41 13.16
CA VAL A 137 5.43 9.63 14.06
C VAL A 137 5.43 8.14 13.74
N HIS A 138 5.98 7.75 12.61
CA HIS A 138 6.14 6.34 12.23
C HIS A 138 7.19 6.15 11.16
N GLU A 139 7.84 4.99 11.21
CA GLU A 139 8.74 4.51 10.17
C GLU A 139 8.46 3.03 9.91
N HIS A 140 8.48 2.64 8.65
CA HIS A 140 8.35 1.24 8.25
C HIS A 140 9.24 0.94 7.04
N LEU A 141 10.02 -0.14 7.14
CA LEU A 141 10.92 -0.58 6.08
C LEU A 141 10.35 -1.82 5.39
N LEU A 142 10.18 -1.74 4.08
CA LEU A 142 9.86 -2.87 3.21
C LEU A 142 11.07 -3.22 2.34
N ARG A 143 11.42 -4.48 2.30
CA ARG A 143 12.46 -5.01 1.41
C ARG A 143 11.85 -5.65 0.18
N LEU A 144 12.58 -5.62 -0.93
CA LEU A 144 12.12 -6.25 -2.18
C LEU A 144 11.87 -7.74 -1.99
N SER A 145 12.66 -8.44 -1.19
CA SER A 145 12.45 -9.85 -0.84
C SER A 145 11.08 -10.13 -0.23
N GLN A 146 10.48 -9.16 0.50
CA GLN A 146 9.13 -9.26 1.05
C GLN A 146 8.03 -9.04 -0.02
N LEU A 147 8.39 -8.44 -1.15
CA LEU A 147 7.51 -8.09 -2.27
C LEU A 147 7.82 -8.95 -3.51
N THR A 148 8.38 -10.13 -3.30
CA THR A 148 8.81 -11.03 -4.38
C THR A 148 8.15 -12.39 -4.23
N HIS A 149 7.65 -12.92 -5.33
CA HIS A 149 7.11 -14.27 -5.38
C HIS A 149 8.22 -15.29 -5.06
N ARG A 150 7.95 -16.18 -4.13
CA ARG A 150 8.87 -17.29 -3.83
C ARG A 150 9.04 -18.14 -5.08
N GLU A 151 10.27 -18.55 -5.35
CA GLU A 151 10.50 -19.58 -6.36
C GLU A 151 9.77 -20.85 -5.90
N ALA A 152 9.06 -21.49 -6.85
CA ALA A 152 8.52 -22.81 -6.55
C ALA A 152 9.73 -23.72 -6.27
N THR A 153 9.86 -24.18 -5.03
CA THR A 153 10.79 -25.29 -4.73
C THR A 153 10.38 -26.45 -5.64
N ARG A 154 11.18 -26.71 -6.67
CA ARG A 154 11.01 -27.93 -7.46
C ARG A 154 11.18 -29.10 -6.49
N PRO A 155 10.24 -30.05 -6.49
CA PRO A 155 10.39 -31.29 -5.72
C PRO A 155 11.58 -32.10 -6.17
#